data_83ef7f2e73fa1348b510fc5fba4417da
#
_entry.id   83ef7f2e73fa1348b510fc5fba4417da
#
_cell.length_a   1.000
_cell.length_b   1.000
_cell.length_c   1.000
_cell.angle_alpha   90.00
_cell.angle_beta   90.00
_cell.angle_gamma   90.00
#
_symmetry.space_group_name_H-M   'P 1'
#
loop_
_entity.id
_entity.type
_entity.pdbx_description
1 polymer ?
#
loop_
_entity_poly.entity_id
_entity_poly.type
_entity_poly.pdbx_seq_one_letter_code
_entity_poly.pdbx_strand_id
1 'polypeptide(L)'
;EPVPGRIVRMAAINDADFKGPRLKTMKLRNRTLLNMARGQRCLLLVPGVCRGGTDTTVACHSNQAVHGKAGARKADDQWHVHGCDACHRWLDQGPAPAAEKVERFDAAHRWMVAIWQDIVAGNVPATPRERKAAQWALDRI
;
A
#
# COMPACT_ATOMS: atom_id res chain seq x y z
N GLU A 1 7.48 17.41 29.40
CA GLU A 1 7.82 17.33 28.48
C GLU A 1 9.03 16.66 28.25
N PRO A 2 9.83 16.46 28.49
CA PRO A 2 10.87 15.86 28.09
C PRO A 2 10.90 14.73 27.28
N VAL A 3 9.90 14.16 27.14
CA VAL A 3 9.77 13.13 26.20
C VAL A 3 10.35 13.47 24.86
N PRO A 4 10.23 14.67 24.37
CA PRO A 4 10.81 15.01 23.08
C PRO A 4 12.30 14.76 23.02
N GLY A 5 13.00 15.03 24.06
CA GLY A 5 14.42 14.85 24.03
C GLY A 5 14.83 13.41 23.88
N ARG A 6 14.09 12.51 24.50
CA ARG A 6 14.37 11.10 24.38
C ARG A 6 14.14 10.58 22.98
N ILE A 7 13.07 11.06 22.35
CA ILE A 7 12.75 10.66 21.00
C ILE A 7 13.87 11.07 20.06
N VAL A 8 14.36 12.28 20.22
CA VAL A 8 15.45 12.77 19.39
C VAL A 8 16.70 11.93 19.55
N ARG A 9 17.04 11.52 20.78
CA ARG A 9 18.20 10.69 20.98
C ARG A 9 18.06 9.35 20.29
N MET A 10 16.88 8.75 20.34
CA MET A 10 16.67 7.48 19.67
C MET A 10 16.84 7.63 18.15
N ALA A 11 16.35 8.72 17.63
CA ALA A 11 16.47 8.96 16.20
C ALA A 11 17.92 9.17 15.74
N ALA A 12 18.79 9.52 16.65
CA ALA A 12 20.19 9.73 16.32
C ALA A 12 20.97 8.43 16.17
N ILE A 13 20.43 7.32 16.64
CA ILE A 13 21.08 6.01 16.50
C ILE A 13 20.83 5.51 15.11
N ASN A 14 21.88 5.17 14.38
CA ASN A 14 21.74 4.64 13.03
C ASN A 14 22.26 3.20 12.95
N ASP A 15 21.90 2.53 11.88
CA ASP A 15 22.25 1.14 11.69
C ASP A 15 23.73 0.87 11.64
N ALA A 16 24.50 1.80 11.14
CA ALA A 16 25.93 1.60 11.01
C ALA A 16 26.63 1.48 12.35
N ASP A 17 26.08 2.13 13.38
CA ASP A 17 26.67 2.12 14.72
C ASP A 17 26.18 0.98 15.59
N PHE A 18 25.19 0.25 15.13
CA PHE A 18 24.58 -0.79 15.95
C PHE A 18 25.45 -2.04 15.98
N LYS A 19 25.87 -2.47 17.15
CA LYS A 19 26.74 -3.62 17.33
C LYS A 19 26.04 -4.88 17.79
N GLY A 20 24.79 -4.78 18.18
CA GLY A 20 24.04 -5.93 18.68
C GLY A 20 23.24 -6.62 17.59
N PRO A 21 22.43 -7.65 17.98
CA PRO A 21 21.53 -8.31 17.01
C PRO A 21 20.52 -7.33 16.48
N ARG A 22 20.27 -7.40 15.19
CA ARG A 22 19.27 -6.51 14.57
C ARG A 22 17.89 -7.13 14.66
N LEU A 23 16.93 -6.31 15.05
CA LEU A 23 15.53 -6.75 15.04
C LEU A 23 15.02 -6.78 13.60
N LYS A 24 14.26 -7.81 13.30
CA LYS A 24 13.60 -7.88 11.99
C LYS A 24 12.52 -6.81 11.92
N THR A 25 12.46 -6.12 10.81
CA THR A 25 11.37 -5.17 10.56
C THR A 25 10.07 -5.94 10.46
N MET A 26 9.08 -5.53 11.26
CA MET A 26 7.78 -6.19 11.25
C MET A 26 7.07 -5.93 9.93
N LYS A 27 6.57 -7.00 9.32
CA LYS A 27 5.77 -6.90 8.10
C LYS A 27 4.32 -6.66 8.51
N LEU A 28 3.71 -5.65 7.92
CA LEU A 28 2.30 -5.35 8.18
C LEU A 28 1.47 -6.02 7.08
N ARG A 29 0.71 -7.03 7.47
CA ARG A 29 -0.08 -7.85 6.55
C ARG A 29 -1.53 -7.91 6.99
N ASN A 30 -2.43 -7.84 6.02
CA ASN A 30 -3.87 -7.93 6.26
C ASN A 30 -4.54 -8.59 5.05
N ARG A 31 -4.77 -9.89 5.14
CA ARG A 31 -5.32 -10.65 4.01
C ARG A 31 -6.73 -10.21 3.65
N THR A 32 -7.56 -9.89 4.63
CA THR A 32 -8.92 -9.41 4.35
C THR A 32 -8.88 -8.15 3.49
N LEU A 33 -7.96 -7.23 3.83
CA LEU A 33 -7.80 -5.98 3.08
C LEU A 33 -7.45 -6.27 1.62
N LEU A 34 -6.49 -7.16 1.37
CA LEU A 34 -6.07 -7.47 0.02
C LEU A 34 -7.16 -8.17 -0.78
N ASN A 35 -7.92 -9.05 -0.12
CA ASN A 35 -8.99 -9.79 -0.79
C ASN A 35 -10.14 -8.88 -1.23
N MET A 36 -10.26 -7.70 -0.65
CA MET A 36 -11.30 -6.74 -1.04
C MET A 36 -11.11 -6.20 -2.46
N ALA A 37 -9.95 -6.44 -3.08
CA ALA A 37 -9.71 -6.02 -4.45
C ALA A 37 -10.56 -6.78 -5.48
N ARG A 38 -10.96 -7.99 -5.15
CA ARG A 38 -11.70 -8.83 -6.11
C ARG A 38 -13.02 -8.19 -6.51
N GLY A 39 -13.24 -8.12 -7.83
CA GLY A 39 -14.47 -7.55 -8.36
C GLY A 39 -14.52 -6.03 -8.34
N GLN A 40 -13.46 -5.38 -7.93
CA GLN A 40 -13.38 -3.93 -7.90
C GLN A 40 -12.82 -3.37 -9.21
N ARG A 41 -12.97 -2.07 -9.41
CA ARG A 41 -12.44 -1.42 -10.61
C ARG A 41 -10.94 -1.21 -10.47
N CYS A 42 -10.23 -1.25 -11.59
CA CYS A 42 -8.82 -0.87 -11.62
C CYS A 42 -8.68 0.62 -11.32
N LEU A 43 -7.82 0.98 -10.39
CA LEU A 43 -7.55 2.37 -10.04
C LEU A 43 -6.27 2.90 -10.68
N LEU A 44 -5.40 2.02 -11.15
CA LEU A 44 -4.18 2.44 -11.83
C LEU A 44 -4.49 3.10 -13.17
N LEU A 45 -5.46 2.57 -13.90
CA LEU A 45 -5.98 3.18 -15.14
C LEU A 45 -4.88 3.64 -16.10
N VAL A 46 -3.86 2.79 -16.30
CA VAL A 46 -2.72 3.14 -17.15
C VAL A 46 -3.19 3.27 -18.60
N PRO A 47 -3.02 4.45 -19.24
CA PRO A 47 -3.48 4.63 -20.62
C PRO A 47 -2.83 3.63 -21.58
N GLY A 48 -3.65 3.02 -22.43
CA GLY A 48 -3.18 2.04 -23.41
C GLY A 48 -2.83 0.67 -22.82
N VAL A 49 -2.93 0.51 -21.52
CA VAL A 49 -2.58 -0.75 -20.82
C VAL A 49 -3.79 -1.32 -20.09
N CYS A 50 -4.55 -0.47 -19.42
CA CYS A 50 -5.66 -0.89 -18.58
C CYS A 50 -6.72 -1.65 -19.37
N ARG A 51 -7.17 -2.80 -18.83
CA ARG A 51 -8.21 -3.60 -19.48
C ARG A 51 -9.61 -3.04 -19.23
N GLY A 52 -9.78 -2.18 -18.24
CA GLY A 52 -11.12 -1.78 -17.78
C GLY A 52 -11.77 -2.96 -17.06
N GLY A 53 -13.05 -2.86 -16.78
CA GLY A 53 -13.77 -3.95 -16.14
C GLY A 53 -13.34 -4.24 -14.72
N THR A 54 -13.77 -5.40 -14.19
CA THR A 54 -13.55 -5.77 -12.79
C THR A 54 -13.05 -7.21 -12.63
N ASP A 55 -12.93 -7.96 -13.70
CA ASP A 55 -12.71 -9.41 -13.62
C ASP A 55 -11.27 -9.82 -13.34
N THR A 56 -10.31 -8.95 -13.60
CA THR A 56 -8.89 -9.28 -13.36
C THR A 56 -8.27 -8.46 -12.23
N THR A 57 -9.07 -7.70 -11.49
CA THR A 57 -8.55 -6.78 -10.47
C THR A 57 -7.96 -7.54 -9.28
N VAL A 58 -6.76 -7.13 -8.91
CA VAL A 58 -6.01 -7.70 -7.79
C VAL A 58 -5.41 -6.57 -6.95
N ALA A 59 -4.90 -6.93 -5.78
CA ALA A 59 -4.16 -5.98 -4.95
C ALA A 59 -2.74 -5.84 -5.51
N CYS A 60 -2.40 -4.63 -5.92
CA CYS A 60 -1.08 -4.32 -6.48
C CYS A 60 -0.27 -3.55 -5.44
N HIS A 61 0.77 -4.18 -4.89
CA HIS A 61 1.60 -3.55 -3.87
C HIS A 61 2.50 -2.46 -4.46
N SER A 62 2.79 -1.48 -3.62
CA SER A 62 3.77 -0.45 -3.95
C SER A 62 5.15 -1.06 -4.20
N ASN A 63 5.93 -0.45 -5.08
CA ASN A 63 7.31 -0.81 -5.29
C ASN A 63 8.27 0.23 -4.69
N GLN A 64 7.76 1.09 -3.81
CA GLN A 64 8.54 2.16 -3.21
C GLN A 64 9.11 1.73 -1.86
N ALA A 65 10.40 2.01 -1.66
CA ALA A 65 11.09 1.66 -0.43
C ALA A 65 10.45 2.32 0.80
N VAL A 66 9.93 3.53 0.63
CA VAL A 66 9.27 4.25 1.71
C VAL A 66 8.04 3.52 2.23
N HIS A 67 7.47 2.63 1.43
CA HIS A 67 6.31 1.83 1.81
C HIS A 67 6.69 0.43 2.33
N GLY A 68 7.98 0.18 2.53
CA GLY A 68 8.46 -1.08 3.06
C GLY A 68 8.95 -2.08 2.02
N LYS A 69 8.98 -1.69 0.75
CA LYS A 69 9.51 -2.56 -0.32
C LYS A 69 11.03 -2.65 -0.19
N ALA A 70 11.57 -3.87 -0.19
CA ALA A 70 13.02 -4.07 -0.12
C ALA A 70 13.36 -5.42 -0.74
N GLY A 71 14.01 -5.41 -1.90
CA GLY A 71 14.37 -6.63 -2.62
C GLY A 71 13.13 -7.49 -2.87
N ALA A 72 13.13 -8.74 -2.39
CA ALA A 72 12.00 -9.64 -2.53
C ALA A 72 10.88 -9.36 -1.53
N ARG A 73 11.09 -8.48 -0.54
CA ARG A 73 10.08 -8.13 0.45
C ARG A 73 9.07 -7.20 -0.19
N LYS A 74 7.78 -7.58 -0.12
CA LYS A 74 6.69 -6.72 -0.57
C LYS A 74 6.52 -5.54 0.37
N ALA A 75 6.00 -4.43 -0.16
CA ALA A 75 5.56 -3.31 0.66
C ALA A 75 4.51 -3.79 1.67
N ASP A 76 4.31 -3.02 2.72
CA ASP A 76 3.28 -3.31 3.71
C ASP A 76 1.89 -3.24 3.07
N ASP A 77 0.95 -4.03 3.57
CA ASP A 77 -0.32 -4.24 2.88
C ASP A 77 -1.20 -2.99 2.74
N GLN A 78 -1.05 -2.00 3.63
CA GLN A 78 -1.78 -0.75 3.46
C GLN A 78 -1.30 0.06 2.26
N TRP A 79 -0.16 -0.29 1.70
CA TRP A 79 0.40 0.36 0.52
C TRP A 79 0.18 -0.50 -0.72
N HIS A 80 -1.10 -0.71 -1.06
CA HIS A 80 -1.51 -1.37 -2.29
C HIS A 80 -2.64 -0.58 -2.94
N VAL A 81 -2.87 -0.85 -4.21
CA VAL A 81 -4.01 -0.30 -4.94
C VAL A 81 -4.69 -1.41 -5.72
N HIS A 82 -5.97 -1.23 -6.03
CA HIS A 82 -6.68 -2.13 -6.92
C HIS A 82 -6.20 -1.88 -8.35
N GLY A 83 -5.75 -2.93 -9.02
CA GLY A 83 -5.33 -2.82 -10.42
C GLY A 83 -5.68 -4.07 -11.19
N CYS A 84 -6.00 -3.91 -12.48
CA CYS A 84 -6.22 -5.06 -13.34
C CYS A 84 -4.88 -5.76 -13.59
N ASP A 85 -4.94 -6.98 -14.12
CA ASP A 85 -3.71 -7.76 -14.34
C ASP A 85 -2.71 -7.06 -15.26
N ALA A 86 -3.19 -6.35 -16.27
CA ALA A 86 -2.31 -5.63 -17.19
C ALA A 86 -1.64 -4.43 -16.52
N CYS A 87 -2.39 -3.65 -15.75
CA CYS A 87 -1.82 -2.52 -15.01
C CYS A 87 -0.87 -2.99 -13.91
N HIS A 88 -1.17 -4.12 -13.27
CA HIS A 88 -0.28 -4.73 -12.27
C HIS A 88 1.06 -5.09 -12.90
N ARG A 89 1.02 -5.73 -14.07
CA ARG A 89 2.24 -6.09 -14.78
C ARG A 89 3.02 -4.85 -15.22
N TRP A 90 2.31 -3.83 -15.67
CA TRP A 90 2.95 -2.56 -16.03
C TRP A 90 3.67 -1.93 -14.83
N LEU A 91 3.03 -1.93 -13.68
CA LEU A 91 3.61 -1.35 -12.47
C LEU A 91 4.90 -2.07 -12.08
N ASP A 92 4.89 -3.41 -12.12
CA ASP A 92 6.02 -4.20 -11.66
C ASP A 92 7.12 -4.36 -12.71
N GLN A 93 6.77 -4.44 -14.00
CA GLN A 93 7.72 -4.82 -15.04
C GLN A 93 7.61 -4.01 -16.33
N GLY A 94 6.69 -3.05 -16.39
CA GLY A 94 6.48 -2.29 -17.61
C GLY A 94 7.65 -1.34 -17.92
N PRO A 95 7.75 -0.90 -19.18
CA PRO A 95 8.90 -0.11 -19.64
C PRO A 95 8.84 1.37 -19.32
N ALA A 96 7.99 1.79 -18.40
CA ALA A 96 7.89 3.20 -18.04
C ALA A 96 8.97 3.60 -17.04
N PRO A 97 9.33 4.89 -16.97
CA PRO A 97 10.27 5.37 -15.97
C PRO A 97 9.73 5.17 -14.55
N ALA A 98 10.63 4.95 -13.59
CA ALA A 98 10.24 4.74 -12.21
C ALA A 98 9.39 5.90 -11.66
N ALA A 99 9.75 7.14 -12.01
CA ALA A 99 9.01 8.32 -11.54
C ALA A 99 7.56 8.31 -12.01
N GLU A 100 7.32 7.86 -13.23
CA GLU A 100 5.95 7.75 -13.77
C GLU A 100 5.15 6.71 -13.02
N LYS A 101 5.78 5.58 -12.69
CA LYS A 101 5.11 4.51 -11.94
C LYS A 101 4.77 4.96 -10.52
N VAL A 102 5.67 5.70 -9.87
CA VAL A 102 5.41 6.27 -8.54
C VAL A 102 4.23 7.21 -8.60
N GLU A 103 4.21 8.12 -9.57
CA GLU A 103 3.11 9.08 -9.69
C GLU A 103 1.77 8.39 -9.91
N ARG A 104 1.76 7.38 -10.78
CA ARG A 104 0.54 6.62 -11.07
C ARG A 104 0.05 5.85 -9.85
N PHE A 105 0.97 5.20 -9.13
CA PHE A 105 0.62 4.49 -7.91
C PHE A 105 0.08 5.44 -6.85
N ASP A 106 0.76 6.56 -6.62
CA ASP A 106 0.36 7.50 -5.58
C ASP A 106 -1.02 8.09 -5.86
N ALA A 107 -1.31 8.39 -7.12
CA ALA A 107 -2.64 8.88 -7.51
C ALA A 107 -3.71 7.82 -7.23
N ALA A 108 -3.44 6.56 -7.60
CA ALA A 108 -4.36 5.46 -7.34
C ALA A 108 -4.54 5.24 -5.83
N HIS A 109 -3.48 5.38 -5.04
CA HIS A 109 -3.55 5.19 -3.60
C HIS A 109 -4.41 6.25 -2.93
N ARG A 110 -4.42 7.47 -3.45
CA ARG A 110 -5.34 8.49 -2.94
C ARG A 110 -6.80 8.05 -3.12
N TRP A 111 -7.12 7.39 -4.22
CA TRP A 111 -8.45 6.82 -4.43
C TRP A 111 -8.73 5.68 -3.44
N MET A 112 -7.71 4.84 -3.17
CA MET A 112 -7.86 3.78 -2.17
C MET A 112 -8.22 4.35 -0.80
N VAL A 113 -7.53 5.40 -0.38
CA VAL A 113 -7.81 6.05 0.91
C VAL A 113 -9.25 6.54 0.96
N ALA A 114 -9.73 7.16 -0.11
CA ALA A 114 -11.12 7.62 -0.18
C ALA A 114 -12.10 6.46 -0.08
N ILE A 115 -11.80 5.33 -0.74
CA ILE A 115 -12.63 4.12 -0.66
C ILE A 115 -12.68 3.60 0.78
N TRP A 116 -11.55 3.49 1.44
CA TRP A 116 -11.51 3.02 2.83
C TRP A 116 -12.28 3.96 3.76
N GLN A 117 -12.18 5.27 3.55
CA GLN A 117 -12.94 6.25 4.32
C GLN A 117 -14.44 6.05 4.15
N ASP A 118 -14.90 5.80 2.92
CA ASP A 118 -16.31 5.53 2.65
C ASP A 118 -16.78 4.23 3.30
N ILE A 119 -15.94 3.20 3.29
CA ILE A 119 -16.26 1.93 3.93
C ILE A 119 -16.42 2.11 5.44
N VAL A 120 -15.48 2.79 6.07
CA VAL A 120 -15.50 3.02 7.51
C VAL A 120 -16.69 3.89 7.92
N ALA A 121 -17.02 4.88 7.10
CA ALA A 121 -18.14 5.78 7.37
C ALA A 121 -19.52 5.12 7.13
N GLY A 122 -19.53 3.94 6.52
CA GLY A 122 -20.81 3.25 6.22
C GLY A 122 -21.49 3.78 4.97
N ASN A 123 -20.78 4.52 4.13
CA ASN A 123 -21.36 5.07 2.90
C ASN A 123 -21.53 4.03 1.80
N VAL A 124 -20.86 2.89 1.91
CA VAL A 124 -20.97 1.80 0.95
C VAL A 124 -21.15 0.49 1.71
N PRO A 125 -21.78 -0.53 1.09
CA PRO A 125 -21.97 -1.82 1.75
C PRO A 125 -20.61 -2.47 2.01
N ALA A 126 -20.46 -3.01 3.23
CA ALA A 126 -19.26 -3.74 3.61
C ALA A 126 -19.57 -4.60 4.83
N THR A 127 -18.87 -5.72 4.96
CA THR A 127 -18.99 -6.54 6.14
C THR A 127 -18.27 -5.89 7.31
N PRO A 128 -18.58 -6.27 8.57
CA PRO A 128 -17.80 -5.77 9.71
C PRO A 128 -16.32 -6.07 9.60
N ARG A 129 -15.97 -7.23 9.04
CA ARG A 129 -14.57 -7.61 8.84
C ARG A 129 -13.88 -6.68 7.84
N GLU A 130 -14.57 -6.32 6.75
CA GLU A 130 -14.05 -5.40 5.75
C GLU A 130 -13.90 -3.99 6.31
N ARG A 131 -14.86 -3.52 7.11
CA ARG A 131 -14.74 -2.22 7.77
C ARG A 131 -13.54 -2.17 8.71
N LYS A 132 -13.33 -3.25 9.45
CA LYS A 132 -12.17 -3.35 10.34
C LYS A 132 -10.87 -3.32 9.56
N ALA A 133 -10.82 -4.00 8.42
CA ALA A 133 -9.63 -3.99 7.56
C ALA A 133 -9.36 -2.61 6.99
N ALA A 134 -10.40 -1.90 6.55
CA ALA A 134 -10.24 -0.54 6.04
C ALA A 134 -9.73 0.41 7.14
N GLN A 135 -10.26 0.30 8.35
CA GLN A 135 -9.78 1.10 9.46
C GLN A 135 -8.32 0.78 9.80
N TRP A 136 -7.97 -0.51 9.77
CA TRP A 136 -6.58 -0.93 9.99
C TRP A 136 -5.64 -0.24 9.01
N ALA A 137 -6.04 -0.16 7.74
CA ALA A 137 -5.23 0.49 6.72
C ALA A 137 -5.11 2.00 6.97
N LEU A 138 -6.24 2.66 7.26
CA LEU A 138 -6.25 4.10 7.52
C LEU A 138 -5.38 4.47 8.72
N ASP A 139 -5.33 3.63 9.72
CA ASP A 139 -4.55 3.89 10.93
C ASP A 139 -3.04 3.82 10.67
N ARG A 140 -2.62 3.26 9.54
CA ARG A 140 -1.21 2.96 9.25
C ARG A 140 -0.61 3.71 8.07
N ILE A 141 -1.39 4.54 7.43
CA ILE A 141 -0.85 5.35 6.32
C ILE A 141 -0.38 6.71 6.79
#